data_14a844263521cf8aed49437e63598ae6
#
_entry.id   14a844263521cf8aed49437e63598ae6
#
_cell.length_a   1.000
_cell.length_b   1.000
_cell.length_c   1.000
_cell.angle_alpha   90.00
_cell.angle_beta   90.00
_cell.angle_gamma   90.00
#
_symmetry.space_group_name_H-M   'P 1'
#
loop_
_entity.id
_entity.type
_entity.pdbx_description
1 polymer ?
#
loop_
_entity_poly.entity_id
_entity_poly.type
_entity_poly.pdbx_seq_one_letter_code
_entity_poly.pdbx_strand_id
1 'polypeptide(L)'
;DGSTPVLFPHISYQNKGLYVYAMGATALNGNYVEVDMGLSYTWKWLTVGVNDYYYPTVNGPQDKYFDCNRNTTGHWLEAAVTVAPEKIPAYLTVSNFFYGADKTPEGKQAYSTYVELGTYYDFLDNNRLSLAVGAACNKSCYTGYETGFAICNLELKYTYTVAFNNGWSIPLNVAYIINPVREKSFINFSTSFA
;
A
#
# COMPACT_ATOMS: atom_id res chain seq x y z
N ASP A 1 4.46 -11.09 -11.78
CA ASP A 1 4.56 -10.72 -13.21
C ASP A 1 3.95 -9.34 -13.41
N GLY A 2 4.78 -8.29 -13.36
CA GLY A 2 4.35 -6.89 -13.47
C GLY A 2 4.01 -6.41 -14.89
N SER A 3 3.68 -7.29 -15.82
CA SER A 3 3.40 -6.93 -17.22
C SER A 3 1.91 -6.81 -17.57
N THR A 4 1.01 -7.10 -16.62
CA THR A 4 -0.43 -7.04 -16.86
C THR A 4 -1.03 -5.82 -16.17
N PRO A 5 -1.86 -5.01 -16.89
CA PRO A 5 -2.58 -3.93 -16.26
C PRO A 5 -3.50 -4.42 -15.15
N VAL A 6 -3.56 -3.64 -14.06
CA VAL A 6 -4.43 -3.89 -12.90
C VAL A 6 -5.42 -2.73 -12.80
N LEU A 7 -6.68 -3.05 -12.60
CA LEU A 7 -7.75 -2.09 -12.33
C LEU A 7 -8.01 -2.04 -10.83
N PHE A 8 -8.17 -0.81 -10.30
CA PHE A 8 -8.43 -0.53 -8.89
C PHE A 8 -9.75 0.25 -8.73
N PRO A 9 -10.94 -0.40 -8.86
CA PRO A 9 -12.18 0.24 -8.49
C PRO A 9 -12.17 0.61 -7.01
N HIS A 10 -12.45 1.88 -6.71
CA HIS A 10 -12.29 2.45 -5.38
C HIS A 10 -13.49 3.34 -5.05
N ILE A 11 -13.99 3.22 -3.84
CA ILE A 11 -14.98 4.12 -3.25
C ILE A 11 -14.49 4.59 -1.89
N SER A 12 -14.65 5.88 -1.59
CA SER A 12 -14.24 6.42 -0.30
C SER A 12 -15.18 7.49 0.20
N TYR A 13 -15.13 7.71 1.51
CA TYR A 13 -15.79 8.80 2.21
C TYR A 13 -14.79 9.49 3.11
N GLN A 14 -14.76 10.83 3.04
CA GLN A 14 -13.89 11.64 3.89
C GLN A 14 -14.67 12.76 4.56
N ASN A 15 -14.51 12.91 5.87
CA ASN A 15 -15.11 14.00 6.62
C ASN A 15 -14.31 14.30 7.90
N LYS A 16 -13.91 15.56 8.10
CA LYS A 16 -13.25 16.06 9.35
C LYS A 16 -12.14 15.17 9.89
N GLY A 17 -11.26 14.71 8.99
CA GLY A 17 -10.14 13.83 9.33
C GLY A 17 -10.48 12.34 9.29
N LEU A 18 -11.74 11.94 9.34
CA LEU A 18 -12.16 10.56 9.10
C LEU A 18 -12.04 10.24 7.61
N TYR A 19 -11.44 9.11 7.29
CA TYR A 19 -11.39 8.54 5.95
C TYR A 19 -11.74 7.06 6.02
N VAL A 20 -12.68 6.63 5.19
CA VAL A 20 -13.12 5.23 5.04
C VAL A 20 -13.06 4.88 3.57
N TYR A 21 -12.57 3.70 3.23
CA TYR A 21 -12.55 3.26 1.84
C TYR A 21 -12.84 1.77 1.70
N ALA A 22 -13.30 1.42 0.51
CA ALA A 22 -13.27 0.07 -0.01
C ALA A 22 -12.67 0.09 -1.42
N MET A 23 -11.80 -0.87 -1.72
CA MET A 23 -11.12 -0.99 -2.99
C MET A 23 -11.10 -2.46 -3.43
N GLY A 24 -11.23 -2.68 -4.73
CA GLY A 24 -10.86 -3.94 -5.35
C GLY A 24 -9.59 -3.76 -6.16
N ALA A 25 -8.84 -4.83 -6.39
CA ALA A 25 -7.80 -4.88 -7.40
C ALA A 25 -7.96 -6.13 -8.25
N THR A 26 -7.89 -5.99 -9.55
CA THR A 26 -7.96 -7.13 -10.47
C THR A 26 -7.03 -6.94 -11.66
N ALA A 27 -6.18 -7.94 -11.91
CA ALA A 27 -5.38 -7.97 -13.12
C ALA A 27 -6.24 -8.39 -14.31
N LEU A 28 -6.03 -7.78 -15.49
CA LEU A 28 -6.83 -8.08 -16.69
C LEU A 28 -6.68 -9.51 -17.18
N ASN A 29 -5.64 -10.23 -16.78
CA ASN A 29 -5.45 -11.66 -17.06
C ASN A 29 -6.09 -12.59 -16.01
N GLY A 30 -6.75 -12.05 -14.99
CA GLY A 30 -7.41 -12.82 -13.93
C GLY A 30 -6.47 -13.46 -12.88
N ASN A 31 -5.17 -13.27 -12.99
CA ASN A 31 -4.19 -13.92 -12.08
C ASN A 31 -4.00 -13.22 -10.73
N TYR A 32 -4.66 -12.09 -10.53
CA TYR A 32 -4.59 -11.33 -9.29
C TYR A 32 -5.93 -10.71 -8.98
N VAL A 33 -6.39 -10.93 -7.76
CA VAL A 33 -7.60 -10.31 -7.20
C VAL A 33 -7.31 -9.95 -5.75
N GLU A 34 -7.75 -8.77 -5.34
CA GLU A 34 -7.65 -8.26 -3.98
C GLU A 34 -8.90 -7.45 -3.64
N VAL A 35 -9.30 -7.49 -2.38
CA VAL A 35 -10.36 -6.64 -1.83
C VAL A 35 -9.86 -6.02 -0.55
N ASP A 36 -9.83 -4.70 -0.52
CA ASP A 36 -9.32 -3.95 0.63
C ASP A 36 -10.40 -3.07 1.23
N MET A 37 -10.35 -2.92 2.53
CA MET A 37 -11.11 -1.93 3.26
C MET A 37 -10.23 -1.23 4.28
N GLY A 38 -10.49 0.04 4.53
CA GLY A 38 -9.72 0.77 5.51
C GLY A 38 -10.50 1.89 6.18
N LEU A 39 -10.06 2.17 7.39
CA LEU A 39 -10.54 3.25 8.22
C LEU A 39 -9.33 3.98 8.80
N SER A 40 -9.29 5.29 8.64
CA SER A 40 -8.25 6.11 9.28
C SER A 40 -8.81 7.43 9.81
N TYR A 41 -8.08 8.00 10.75
CA TYR A 41 -8.36 9.32 11.28
C TYR A 41 -7.09 10.16 11.31
N THR A 42 -7.17 11.33 10.69
CA THR A 42 -6.08 12.31 10.65
C THR A 42 -6.37 13.45 11.62
N TRP A 43 -5.46 13.65 12.55
CA TRP A 43 -5.46 14.82 13.42
C TRP A 43 -4.18 15.61 13.20
N LYS A 44 -4.33 16.80 12.57
CA LYS A 44 -3.20 17.63 12.14
C LYS A 44 -2.22 16.84 11.25
N TRP A 45 -1.03 16.60 11.76
CA TRP A 45 0.07 15.90 11.08
C TRP A 45 0.15 14.39 11.38
N LEU A 46 -0.76 13.89 12.23
CA LEU A 46 -0.79 12.48 12.64
C LEU A 46 -2.01 11.78 12.03
N THR A 47 -1.79 10.67 11.35
CA THR A 47 -2.84 9.76 10.87
C THR A 47 -2.67 8.41 11.54
N VAL A 48 -3.75 7.86 12.06
CA VAL A 48 -3.83 6.48 12.55
C VAL A 48 -4.91 5.74 11.78
N GLY A 49 -4.67 4.48 11.46
CA GLY A 49 -5.62 3.71 10.67
C GLY A 49 -5.49 2.21 10.86
N VAL A 50 -6.52 1.52 10.38
CA VAL A 50 -6.58 0.08 10.27
C VAL A 50 -7.01 -0.25 8.85
N ASN A 51 -6.32 -1.19 8.24
CA ASN A 51 -6.60 -1.71 6.91
C ASN A 51 -6.85 -3.22 7.00
N ASP A 52 -7.73 -3.70 6.15
CA ASP A 52 -7.98 -5.10 5.90
C ASP A 52 -7.66 -5.39 4.43
N TYR A 53 -6.73 -6.27 4.18
CA TYR A 53 -6.38 -6.77 2.85
C TYR A 53 -6.84 -8.21 2.73
N TYR A 54 -7.63 -8.51 1.72
CA TYR A 54 -8.11 -9.84 1.46
C TYR A 54 -7.70 -10.33 0.06
N TYR A 55 -6.95 -11.41 0.03
CA TYR A 55 -6.48 -12.04 -1.20
C TYR A 55 -7.23 -13.35 -1.44
N PRO A 56 -8.35 -13.35 -2.19
CA PRO A 56 -9.09 -14.57 -2.47
C PRO A 56 -8.26 -15.53 -3.32
N THR A 57 -8.22 -16.79 -2.88
CA THR A 57 -7.61 -17.87 -3.66
C THR A 57 -8.72 -18.69 -4.27
N VAL A 58 -8.92 -18.60 -5.59
CA VAL A 58 -9.97 -19.33 -6.28
C VAL A 58 -9.87 -20.82 -5.98
N ASN A 59 -10.93 -21.40 -5.38
CA ASN A 59 -10.99 -22.79 -4.89
C ASN A 59 -9.92 -23.16 -3.84
N GLY A 60 -9.31 -22.17 -3.18
CA GLY A 60 -8.35 -22.37 -2.11
C GLY A 60 -9.00 -22.29 -0.71
N PRO A 61 -8.23 -22.57 0.34
CA PRO A 61 -8.73 -22.47 1.71
C PRO A 61 -9.09 -21.02 2.11
N GLN A 62 -8.65 -20.02 1.35
CA GLN A 62 -8.86 -18.59 1.60
C GLN A 62 -9.90 -17.96 0.66
N ASP A 63 -10.84 -18.72 0.13
CA ASP A 63 -11.93 -18.21 -0.73
C ASP A 63 -13.18 -17.76 0.05
N LYS A 64 -13.15 -17.86 1.38
CA LYS A 64 -14.27 -17.50 2.27
C LYS A 64 -14.07 -16.12 2.87
N TYR A 65 -14.63 -15.10 2.24
CA TYR A 65 -14.52 -13.72 2.71
C TYR A 65 -14.93 -13.51 4.18
N PHE A 66 -15.96 -14.20 4.67
CA PHE A 66 -16.42 -14.08 6.05
C PHE A 66 -15.76 -15.05 7.04
N ASP A 67 -14.69 -15.72 6.64
CA ASP A 67 -13.87 -16.50 7.56
C ASP A 67 -12.92 -15.58 8.32
N CYS A 68 -13.30 -15.20 9.52
CA CYS A 68 -12.49 -14.39 10.42
C CYS A 68 -11.70 -15.24 11.44
N ASN A 69 -11.65 -16.55 11.27
CA ASN A 69 -10.88 -17.40 12.19
C ASN A 69 -9.37 -17.17 11.97
N ARG A 70 -8.66 -16.87 13.05
CA ARG A 70 -7.22 -16.55 13.04
C ARG A 70 -6.34 -17.55 12.28
N ASN A 71 -6.73 -18.81 12.22
CA ASN A 71 -5.90 -19.87 11.62
C ASN A 71 -6.23 -20.15 10.14
N THR A 72 -7.39 -19.75 9.67
CA THR A 72 -7.90 -20.10 8.33
C THR A 72 -8.25 -18.89 7.47
N THR A 73 -8.36 -17.71 8.08
CA THR A 73 -8.72 -16.47 7.37
C THR A 73 -7.70 -16.10 6.29
N GLY A 74 -8.20 -15.55 5.18
CA GLY A 74 -7.39 -14.90 4.13
C GLY A 74 -7.18 -13.40 4.36
N HIS A 75 -7.75 -12.83 5.43
CA HIS A 75 -7.60 -11.43 5.77
C HIS A 75 -6.25 -11.12 6.40
N TRP A 76 -5.68 -9.96 6.04
CA TRP A 76 -4.46 -9.39 6.62
C TRP A 76 -4.83 -8.06 7.26
N LEU A 77 -5.00 -8.04 8.59
CA LEU A 77 -5.33 -6.81 9.30
C LEU A 77 -4.06 -6.07 9.69
N GLU A 78 -3.95 -4.83 9.21
CA GLU A 78 -2.83 -3.93 9.45
C GLU A 78 -3.26 -2.75 10.31
N ALA A 79 -2.43 -2.37 11.27
CA ALA A 79 -2.50 -1.07 11.93
C ALA A 79 -1.37 -0.19 11.39
N ALA A 80 -1.69 1.07 11.07
CA ALA A 80 -0.73 2.02 10.53
C ALA A 80 -0.77 3.36 11.26
N VAL A 81 0.41 3.96 11.39
CA VAL A 81 0.58 5.32 11.92
C VAL A 81 1.45 6.09 10.94
N THR A 82 0.97 7.24 10.48
CA THR A 82 1.72 8.15 9.61
C THR A 82 1.89 9.51 10.27
N VAL A 83 3.11 10.00 10.24
CA VAL A 83 3.50 11.36 10.64
C VAL A 83 3.88 12.13 9.38
N ALA A 84 3.15 13.19 9.06
CA ALA A 84 3.36 14.04 7.89
C ALA A 84 3.21 15.52 8.28
N PRO A 85 4.28 16.18 8.77
CA PRO A 85 4.23 17.58 9.21
C PRO A 85 3.92 18.51 8.04
N GLU A 86 2.99 19.45 8.22
CA GLU A 86 2.51 20.36 7.15
C GLU A 86 3.63 21.19 6.47
N LYS A 87 4.68 21.53 7.23
CA LYS A 87 5.77 22.39 6.74
C LYS A 87 6.95 21.63 6.15
N ILE A 88 6.93 20.31 6.22
CA ILE A 88 8.03 19.46 5.75
C ILE A 88 7.45 18.55 4.67
N PRO A 89 7.95 18.59 3.42
CA PRO A 89 7.44 17.73 2.35
C PRO A 89 7.96 16.30 2.53
N ALA A 90 7.68 15.70 3.69
CA ALA A 90 8.10 14.35 4.05
C ALA A 90 7.07 13.69 4.95
N TYR A 91 7.06 12.37 4.95
CA TYR A 91 6.25 11.56 5.85
C TYR A 91 7.05 10.37 6.38
N LEU A 92 6.66 9.88 7.53
CA LEU A 92 7.10 8.62 8.10
C LEU A 92 5.86 7.77 8.42
N THR A 93 5.80 6.58 7.84
CA THR A 93 4.76 5.60 8.14
C THR A 93 5.36 4.39 8.83
N VAL A 94 4.68 3.89 9.85
CA VAL A 94 4.95 2.60 10.47
C VAL A 94 3.68 1.79 10.41
N SER A 95 3.75 0.58 9.90
CA SER A 95 2.63 -0.35 9.84
C SER A 95 3.00 -1.74 10.37
N ASN A 96 1.99 -2.45 10.84
CA ASN A 96 2.14 -3.79 11.41
C ASN A 96 0.92 -4.65 11.10
N PHE A 97 1.14 -5.84 10.57
CA PHE A 97 0.10 -6.85 10.44
C PHE A 97 -0.13 -7.55 11.79
N PHE A 98 -1.17 -7.14 12.49
CA PHE A 98 -1.43 -7.63 13.86
C PHE A 98 -2.34 -8.86 13.93
N TYR A 99 -3.05 -9.19 12.83
CA TYR A 99 -3.98 -10.31 12.79
C TYR A 99 -4.11 -10.88 11.37
N GLY A 100 -4.49 -12.15 11.28
CA GLY A 100 -4.90 -12.80 10.04
C GLY A 100 -3.82 -13.65 9.40
N ALA A 101 -3.71 -13.58 8.08
CA ALA A 101 -2.91 -14.49 7.26
C ALA A 101 -1.40 -14.21 7.28
N ASP A 102 -0.94 -13.18 7.98
CA ASP A 102 0.50 -12.93 8.18
C ASP A 102 1.11 -13.98 9.13
N LYS A 103 1.53 -15.10 8.56
CA LYS A 103 2.05 -16.28 9.30
C LYS A 103 3.49 -16.57 8.93
N THR A 104 4.29 -16.89 9.95
CA THR A 104 5.62 -17.48 9.75
C THR A 104 5.49 -18.88 9.11
N PRO A 105 6.59 -19.44 8.55
CA PRO A 105 6.58 -20.84 8.07
C PRO A 105 6.09 -21.86 9.09
N GLU A 106 6.23 -21.58 10.40
CA GLU A 106 5.77 -22.43 11.49
C GLU A 106 4.29 -22.19 11.87
N GLY A 107 3.56 -21.32 11.10
CA GLY A 107 2.14 -21.03 11.31
C GLY A 107 1.84 -20.06 12.45
N LYS A 108 2.84 -19.39 13.02
CA LYS A 108 2.65 -18.37 14.05
C LYS A 108 2.39 -17.00 13.40
N GLN A 109 1.67 -16.11 14.09
CA GLN A 109 1.53 -14.71 13.65
C GLN A 109 2.92 -14.07 13.57
N ALA A 110 3.25 -13.52 12.39
CA ALA A 110 4.58 -12.96 12.15
C ALA A 110 4.71 -11.52 12.66
N TYR A 111 3.59 -10.80 12.77
CA TYR A 111 3.59 -9.37 13.13
C TYR A 111 4.51 -8.58 12.21
N SER A 112 4.40 -8.84 10.90
CA SER A 112 5.22 -8.18 9.88
C SER A 112 5.12 -6.67 10.03
N THR A 113 6.25 -6.03 10.33
CA THR A 113 6.34 -4.60 10.59
C THR A 113 7.14 -3.93 9.49
N TYR A 114 6.57 -2.86 8.94
CA TYR A 114 7.16 -2.07 7.87
C TYR A 114 7.27 -0.61 8.29
N VAL A 115 8.36 0.03 7.92
CA VAL A 115 8.58 1.46 8.09
C VAL A 115 8.93 2.07 6.74
N GLU A 116 8.33 3.22 6.44
CA GLU A 116 8.61 3.96 5.20
C GLU A 116 8.83 5.44 5.50
N LEU A 117 9.93 5.96 4.99
CA LEU A 117 10.21 7.38 4.92
C LEU A 117 10.06 7.85 3.48
N GLY A 118 9.20 8.83 3.26
CA GLY A 118 9.00 9.43 1.95
C GLY A 118 9.18 10.94 1.98
N THR A 119 9.54 11.49 0.82
CA THR A 119 9.64 12.93 0.59
C THR A 119 9.23 13.26 -0.83
N TYR A 120 8.86 14.51 -1.07
CA TYR A 120 8.52 14.97 -2.40
C TYR A 120 8.98 16.41 -2.64
N TYR A 121 9.13 16.74 -3.91
CA TYR A 121 9.44 18.08 -4.37
C TYR A 121 8.51 18.45 -5.53
N ASP A 122 7.72 19.51 -5.33
CA ASP A 122 6.87 20.10 -6.37
C ASP A 122 7.67 21.14 -7.14
N PHE A 123 7.68 21.02 -8.46
CA PHE A 123 8.35 21.95 -9.37
C PHE A 123 7.50 22.17 -10.60
N LEU A 124 7.49 23.42 -11.10
CA LEU A 124 6.51 23.85 -12.08
C LEU A 124 5.08 23.56 -11.60
N ASP A 125 4.06 24.09 -12.25
CA ASP A 125 2.70 24.08 -11.69
C ASP A 125 2.04 22.69 -11.54
N ASN A 126 2.54 21.66 -12.25
CA ASN A 126 1.89 20.35 -12.35
C ASN A 126 2.84 19.17 -12.19
N ASN A 127 4.03 19.38 -11.66
CA ASN A 127 5.07 18.34 -11.61
C ASN A 127 5.49 18.05 -10.19
N ARG A 128 5.58 16.76 -9.85
CA ARG A 128 6.10 16.28 -8.57
C ARG A 128 7.12 15.18 -8.76
N LEU A 129 8.22 15.27 -8.06
CA LEU A 129 9.19 14.18 -7.89
C LEU A 129 9.08 13.68 -6.45
N SER A 130 8.95 12.37 -6.27
CA SER A 130 8.85 11.73 -4.95
C SER A 130 9.91 10.66 -4.79
N LEU A 131 10.40 10.53 -3.57
CA LEU A 131 11.32 9.48 -3.15
C LEU A 131 10.74 8.78 -1.93
N ALA A 132 10.81 7.45 -1.88
CA ALA A 132 10.48 6.68 -0.70
C ALA A 132 11.50 5.57 -0.45
N VAL A 133 11.74 5.32 0.83
CA VAL A 133 12.58 4.21 1.31
C VAL A 133 11.77 3.45 2.34
N GLY A 134 11.58 2.16 2.08
CA GLY A 134 10.83 1.27 2.95
C GLY A 134 11.67 0.09 3.43
N ALA A 135 11.49 -0.27 4.69
CA ALA A 135 12.20 -1.37 5.33
C ALA A 135 11.27 -2.26 6.15
N ALA A 136 11.52 -3.55 6.09
CA ALA A 136 10.99 -4.50 7.06
C ALA A 136 11.78 -4.39 8.37
N CYS A 137 11.09 -4.38 9.52
CA CYS A 137 11.72 -4.25 10.84
C CYS A 137 11.97 -5.59 11.53
N ASN A 138 11.38 -6.67 11.04
CA ASN A 138 11.49 -8.02 11.57
C ASN A 138 11.41 -9.06 10.45
N LYS A 139 11.57 -10.34 10.78
CA LYS A 139 11.27 -11.42 9.84
C LYS A 139 9.80 -11.34 9.44
N SER A 140 9.53 -11.05 8.18
CA SER A 140 8.22 -10.58 7.71
C SER A 140 7.89 -11.09 6.32
N CYS A 141 6.63 -10.94 5.91
CA CYS A 141 6.19 -11.20 4.54
C CYS A 141 6.98 -10.40 3.49
N TYR A 142 7.47 -9.22 3.83
CA TYR A 142 8.28 -8.37 2.96
C TYR A 142 9.66 -8.96 2.63
N THR A 143 10.18 -9.81 3.53
CA THR A 143 11.50 -10.45 3.42
C THR A 143 11.44 -11.97 3.26
N GLY A 144 10.24 -12.52 2.97
CA GLY A 144 10.02 -13.96 2.90
C GLY A 144 10.22 -14.67 4.23
N TYR A 145 10.13 -13.93 5.34
CA TYR A 145 10.37 -14.40 6.73
C TYR A 145 11.80 -14.86 7.02
N GLU A 146 12.74 -14.55 6.14
CA GLU A 146 14.14 -15.01 6.27
C GLU A 146 15.00 -14.06 7.06
N THR A 147 14.98 -12.74 6.68
CA THR A 147 15.81 -11.72 7.30
C THR A 147 15.01 -10.84 8.26
N GLY A 148 15.66 -10.34 9.28
CA GLY A 148 15.09 -9.39 10.24
C GLY A 148 14.92 -8.00 9.62
N PHE A 149 15.82 -7.05 9.97
CA PHE A 149 15.80 -5.73 9.33
C PHE A 149 16.35 -5.80 7.90
N ALA A 150 15.58 -5.28 6.93
CA ALA A 150 16.06 -5.15 5.55
C ALA A 150 15.32 -4.02 4.82
N ILE A 151 16.05 -3.24 4.02
CA ILE A 151 15.47 -2.32 3.05
C ILE A 151 14.87 -3.16 1.94
N CYS A 152 13.54 -3.07 1.75
CA CYS A 152 12.79 -3.86 0.77
C CYS A 152 12.07 -3.01 -0.28
N ASN A 153 12.10 -1.69 -0.15
CA ASN A 153 11.53 -0.76 -1.12
C ASN A 153 12.39 0.49 -1.27
N LEU A 154 12.77 0.81 -2.50
CA LEU A 154 13.35 2.09 -2.91
C LEU A 154 12.53 2.57 -4.10
N GLU A 155 11.82 3.68 -3.96
CA GLU A 155 10.98 4.22 -5.02
C GLU A 155 11.42 5.63 -5.42
N LEU A 156 11.55 5.85 -6.73
CA LEU A 156 11.59 7.16 -7.36
C LEU A 156 10.36 7.29 -8.24
N LYS A 157 9.49 8.27 -7.95
CA LYS A 157 8.27 8.49 -8.70
C LYS A 157 8.19 9.92 -9.25
N TYR A 158 7.83 10.02 -10.51
CA TYR A 158 7.48 11.26 -11.17
C TYR A 158 5.98 11.28 -11.44
N THR A 159 5.33 12.41 -11.10
CA THR A 159 3.92 12.66 -11.37
C THR A 159 3.79 13.93 -12.20
N TYR A 160 3.09 13.84 -13.33
CA TYR A 160 2.61 14.98 -14.10
C TYR A 160 1.08 15.03 -14.01
N THR A 161 0.54 16.17 -13.55
CA THR A 161 -0.90 16.34 -13.41
C THR A 161 -1.45 17.12 -14.63
N VAL A 162 -2.24 16.44 -15.46
CA VAL A 162 -2.97 17.08 -16.55
C VAL A 162 -4.19 17.78 -15.96
N ALA A 163 -4.21 19.10 -15.98
CA ALA A 163 -5.35 19.89 -15.53
C ALA A 163 -6.23 20.29 -16.73
N PHE A 164 -7.55 20.14 -16.57
CA PHE A 164 -8.55 20.50 -17.58
C PHE A 164 -9.31 21.77 -17.17
N ASN A 165 -9.78 22.53 -18.15
CA ASN A 165 -10.48 23.80 -17.93
C ASN A 165 -11.81 23.67 -17.17
N ASN A 166 -12.35 22.47 -17.05
CA ASN A 166 -13.57 22.15 -16.31
C ASN A 166 -13.34 21.83 -14.83
N GLY A 167 -12.12 22.00 -14.32
CA GLY A 167 -11.75 21.70 -12.94
C GLY A 167 -11.32 20.24 -12.69
N TRP A 168 -11.35 19.40 -13.71
CA TRP A 168 -10.83 18.02 -13.61
C TRP A 168 -9.32 18.00 -13.73
N SER A 169 -8.70 16.98 -13.11
CA SER A 169 -7.28 16.72 -13.27
C SER A 169 -7.00 15.22 -13.28
N ILE A 170 -5.99 14.82 -14.03
CA ILE A 170 -5.57 13.43 -14.16
C ILE A 170 -4.08 13.35 -13.87
N PRO A 171 -3.65 12.68 -12.77
CA PRO A 171 -2.24 12.41 -12.50
C PRO A 171 -1.75 11.27 -13.39
N LEU A 172 -0.65 11.51 -14.08
CA LEU A 172 0.10 10.50 -14.82
C LEU A 172 1.38 10.19 -14.04
N ASN A 173 1.53 8.97 -13.58
CA ASN A 173 2.65 8.58 -12.74
C ASN A 173 3.57 7.60 -13.47
N VAL A 174 4.88 7.79 -13.28
CA VAL A 174 5.91 6.82 -13.62
C VAL A 174 6.75 6.60 -12.36
N ALA A 175 6.86 5.37 -11.90
CA ALA A 175 7.69 5.02 -10.76
C ALA A 175 8.73 3.98 -11.13
N TYR A 176 9.97 4.19 -10.70
CA TYR A 176 11.02 3.19 -10.70
C TYR A 176 11.18 2.66 -9.27
N ILE A 177 10.96 1.37 -9.11
CA ILE A 177 10.93 0.69 -7.82
C ILE A 177 12.02 -0.38 -7.81
N ILE A 178 12.84 -0.39 -6.76
CA ILE A 178 13.85 -1.41 -6.50
C ILE A 178 13.47 -2.14 -5.21
N ASN A 179 13.43 -3.46 -5.26
CA ASN A 179 13.35 -4.30 -4.07
C ASN A 179 14.70 -5.01 -3.87
N PRO A 180 15.57 -4.51 -2.97
CA PRO A 180 16.91 -5.09 -2.77
C PRO A 180 16.87 -6.51 -2.22
N VAL A 181 15.86 -6.85 -1.40
CA VAL A 181 15.72 -8.20 -0.82
C VAL A 181 15.44 -9.24 -1.89
N ARG A 182 14.65 -8.87 -2.91
CA ARG A 182 14.28 -9.76 -4.01
C ARG A 182 15.20 -9.62 -5.22
N GLU A 183 16.18 -8.72 -5.18
CA GLU A 183 17.06 -8.37 -6.29
C GLU A 183 16.29 -8.03 -7.58
N LYS A 184 15.16 -7.30 -7.43
CA LYS A 184 14.27 -6.96 -8.54
C LYS A 184 14.06 -5.46 -8.64
N SER A 185 13.86 -5.00 -9.87
CA SER A 185 13.39 -3.65 -10.15
C SER A 185 12.21 -3.66 -11.10
N PHE A 186 11.37 -2.62 -10.99
CA PHE A 186 10.14 -2.48 -11.75
C PHE A 186 9.99 -1.05 -12.24
N ILE A 187 9.37 -0.89 -13.41
CA ILE A 187 8.82 0.39 -13.84
C ILE A 187 7.30 0.25 -13.79
N ASN A 188 6.65 1.15 -13.05
CA ASN A 188 5.21 1.20 -12.91
C ASN A 188 4.67 2.46 -13.57
N PHE A 189 3.61 2.31 -14.37
CA PHE A 189 2.82 3.40 -14.94
C PHE A 189 1.43 3.34 -14.32
N SER A 190 0.96 4.47 -13.78
CA SER A 190 -0.38 4.52 -13.20
C SER A 190 -1.06 5.86 -13.44
N THR A 191 -2.38 5.85 -13.42
CA THR A 191 -3.24 7.02 -13.45
C THR A 191 -4.48 6.76 -12.61
N SER A 192 -5.14 7.81 -12.17
CA SER A 192 -6.40 7.72 -11.44
C SER A 192 -7.41 8.74 -11.95
N PHE A 193 -8.67 8.39 -11.82
CA PHE A 193 -9.80 9.25 -12.15
C PHE A 193 -10.67 9.36 -10.90
N ALA A 194 -10.90 10.57 -10.40
CA ALA A 194 -11.73 10.85 -9.23
C ALA A 194 -12.65 12.05 -9.51
#